data_d9f2b654cbbf601b044c3e54f9ca6e4a
#
_entry.id   d9f2b654cbbf601b044c3e54f9ca6e4a
#
_cell.length_a   1.000
_cell.length_b   1.000
_cell.length_c   1.000
_cell.angle_alpha   90.00
_cell.angle_beta   90.00
_cell.angle_gamma   90.00
#
_symmetry.space_group_name_H-M   'P 1'
#
loop_
_entity.id
_entity.type
_entity.pdbx_description
1 polymer ?
#
loop_
_entity_poly.entity_id
_entity_poly.type
_entity_poly.pdbx_seq_one_letter_code
_entity_poly.pdbx_strand_id
1 'polypeptide(L)'
;MKHLQELPLVSVIMPVYNAGDFLVPAIDSILSQTYKNFELIIVNDASTDNSATVLAEYKKKYPRLITIISLTKNRNAGGDACANIALEKARGTYIARMDADDVALPSRLEKEVAYLESHPSVFLVGSNASVINKTGNTIGDKLEPLTSSEIYQQYFTFHPLIHPTTMFRREFKGKPFSYRIKYSANNDYYTFFSLLCEGGKFANLPEKLIQYRIHGKNDTFVHMKKKFINTLRIRIEMILKKGYRPSPKAVLTTLVQGVIIITLPEAVITQLYFLSKGITKASFPSFATKPLLIVKQKVSMLG
;
A
#
# COMPACT_ATOMS: atom_id res chain seq x y z
N MET A 1 -27.12 33.24 1.52
CA MET A 1 -26.44 32.51 0.46
C MET A 1 -25.49 31.52 1.12
N LYS A 2 -25.76 30.21 1.07
CA LYS A 2 -24.76 29.20 1.47
C LYS A 2 -23.62 29.33 0.47
N HIS A 3 -22.41 29.74 0.92
CA HIS A 3 -21.21 29.59 0.14
C HIS A 3 -21.16 28.12 -0.30
N LEU A 4 -21.26 27.87 -1.59
CA LEU A 4 -20.86 26.60 -2.18
C LEU A 4 -19.37 26.46 -1.86
N GLN A 5 -19.06 25.75 -0.78
CA GLN A 5 -17.68 25.43 -0.44
C GLN A 5 -17.15 24.61 -1.62
N GLU A 6 -16.16 25.16 -2.33
CA GLU A 6 -15.50 24.41 -3.39
C GLU A 6 -14.95 23.12 -2.80
N LEU A 7 -15.31 21.98 -3.41
CA LEU A 7 -14.81 20.67 -2.96
C LEU A 7 -13.29 20.69 -2.94
N PRO A 8 -12.62 20.19 -1.89
CA PRO A 8 -11.16 20.18 -1.82
C PRO A 8 -10.55 19.36 -2.96
N LEU A 9 -9.47 19.84 -3.56
CA LEU A 9 -8.75 19.10 -4.62
C LEU A 9 -8.06 17.88 -4.02
N VAL A 10 -8.21 16.72 -4.67
CA VAL A 10 -7.48 15.48 -4.36
C VAL A 10 -6.41 15.24 -5.43
N SER A 11 -5.15 15.08 -5.02
CA SER A 11 -4.09 14.59 -5.91
C SER A 11 -3.96 13.08 -5.74
N VAL A 12 -4.38 12.33 -6.76
CA VAL A 12 -4.14 10.88 -6.80
C VAL A 12 -2.71 10.65 -7.30
N ILE A 13 -1.87 9.97 -6.51
CA ILE A 13 -0.50 9.64 -6.86
C ILE A 13 -0.36 8.15 -7.17
N MET A 14 0.17 7.82 -8.36
CA MET A 14 0.26 6.44 -8.87
C MET A 14 1.67 6.17 -9.40
N PRO A 15 2.56 5.56 -8.61
CA PRO A 15 3.80 4.98 -9.13
C PRO A 15 3.51 3.79 -10.04
N VAL A 16 4.21 3.72 -11.17
CA VAL A 16 4.06 2.65 -12.17
C VAL A 16 5.43 2.05 -12.51
N TYR A 17 5.54 0.73 -12.39
CA TYR A 17 6.67 -0.04 -12.89
C TYR A 17 6.21 -1.39 -13.41
N ASN A 18 6.28 -1.60 -14.72
CA ASN A 18 5.92 -2.84 -15.39
C ASN A 18 4.54 -3.38 -14.97
N ALA A 19 3.52 -2.49 -15.01
CA ALA A 19 2.16 -2.81 -14.57
C ALA A 19 1.40 -3.71 -15.58
N GLY A 20 1.83 -3.77 -16.83
CA GLY A 20 1.25 -4.62 -17.87
C GLY A 20 -0.25 -4.41 -18.04
N ASP A 21 -1.00 -5.52 -18.08
CA ASP A 21 -2.46 -5.52 -18.30
C ASP A 21 -3.27 -4.91 -17.12
N PHE A 22 -2.64 -4.66 -15.98
CA PHE A 22 -3.32 -4.11 -14.81
C PHE A 22 -3.43 -2.58 -14.86
N LEU A 23 -2.57 -1.91 -15.64
CA LEU A 23 -2.49 -0.46 -15.68
C LEU A 23 -3.78 0.20 -16.16
N VAL A 24 -4.37 -0.32 -17.23
CA VAL A 24 -5.62 0.21 -17.81
C VAL A 24 -6.76 0.16 -16.78
N PRO A 25 -7.11 -1.00 -16.17
CA PRO A 25 -8.12 -1.06 -15.12
C PRO A 25 -7.84 -0.13 -13.94
N ALA A 26 -6.57 0.03 -13.53
CA ALA A 26 -6.20 0.91 -12.43
C ALA A 26 -6.50 2.38 -12.76
N ILE A 27 -6.07 2.88 -13.93
CA ILE A 27 -6.34 4.26 -14.37
C ILE A 27 -7.83 4.50 -14.55
N ASP A 28 -8.56 3.60 -15.24
CA ASP A 28 -9.98 3.73 -15.47
C ASP A 28 -10.78 3.77 -14.17
N SER A 29 -10.36 3.03 -13.15
CA SER A 29 -10.98 3.04 -11.83
C SER A 29 -10.90 4.41 -11.13
N ILE A 30 -9.82 5.16 -11.36
CA ILE A 30 -9.67 6.52 -10.86
C ILE A 30 -10.47 7.51 -11.73
N LEU A 31 -10.48 7.35 -13.04
CA LEU A 31 -11.26 8.21 -13.92
C LEU A 31 -12.78 8.07 -13.70
N SER A 32 -13.23 6.91 -13.21
CA SER A 32 -14.64 6.62 -12.92
C SER A 32 -15.10 7.05 -11.52
N GLN A 33 -14.25 7.69 -10.70
CA GLN A 33 -14.62 8.12 -9.36
C GLN A 33 -15.83 9.08 -9.37
N THR A 34 -16.74 8.94 -8.37
CA THR A 34 -17.87 9.85 -8.17
C THR A 34 -17.42 11.25 -7.79
N TYR A 35 -16.36 11.36 -7.00
CA TYR A 35 -15.69 12.62 -6.67
C TYR A 35 -14.96 13.19 -7.89
N LYS A 36 -15.31 14.42 -8.32
CA LYS A 36 -14.82 14.98 -9.59
C LYS A 36 -13.68 15.97 -9.47
N ASN A 37 -13.44 16.54 -8.27
CA ASN A 37 -12.36 17.52 -8.10
C ASN A 37 -11.04 16.82 -7.73
N PHE A 38 -10.42 16.15 -8.70
CA PHE A 38 -9.13 15.49 -8.52
C PHE A 38 -8.19 15.71 -9.72
N GLU A 39 -6.91 15.48 -9.50
CA GLU A 39 -5.87 15.32 -10.51
C GLU A 39 -5.20 13.96 -10.32
N LEU A 40 -4.68 13.38 -11.41
CA LEU A 40 -3.96 12.11 -11.39
C LEU A 40 -2.51 12.32 -11.82
N ILE A 41 -1.57 12.05 -10.90
CA ILE A 41 -0.14 12.20 -11.12
C ILE A 41 0.50 10.83 -11.14
N ILE A 42 0.98 10.42 -12.31
CA ILE A 42 1.57 9.11 -12.56
C ILE A 42 3.08 9.26 -12.74
N VAL A 43 3.85 8.48 -11.99
CA VAL A 43 5.31 8.41 -12.14
C VAL A 43 5.68 7.06 -12.71
N ASN A 44 6.12 7.02 -13.96
CA ASN A 44 6.65 5.83 -14.61
C ASN A 44 8.11 5.63 -14.22
N ASP A 45 8.37 4.61 -13.42
CA ASP A 45 9.70 4.29 -12.85
C ASP A 45 10.58 3.50 -13.83
N ALA A 46 10.75 4.03 -15.05
CA ALA A 46 11.52 3.39 -16.12
C ALA A 46 10.98 2.00 -16.50
N SER A 47 9.65 1.86 -16.70
CA SER A 47 9.05 0.61 -17.18
C SER A 47 9.63 0.16 -18.50
N THR A 48 9.79 -1.15 -18.66
CA THR A 48 10.33 -1.82 -19.86
C THR A 48 9.27 -2.57 -20.67
N ASP A 49 8.03 -2.59 -20.18
CA ASP A 49 6.85 -3.14 -20.85
C ASP A 49 6.07 -2.06 -21.63
N ASN A 50 4.83 -2.35 -22.02
CA ASN A 50 3.97 -1.42 -22.73
C ASN A 50 3.40 -0.26 -21.88
N SER A 51 3.74 -0.18 -20.58
CA SER A 51 3.19 0.84 -19.67
C SER A 51 3.40 2.27 -20.21
N ALA A 52 4.58 2.58 -20.78
CA ALA A 52 4.86 3.91 -21.32
C ALA A 52 3.92 4.31 -22.46
N THR A 53 3.60 3.36 -23.35
CA THR A 53 2.67 3.58 -24.48
C THR A 53 1.26 3.83 -23.96
N VAL A 54 0.77 3.00 -23.05
CA VAL A 54 -0.55 3.16 -22.42
C VAL A 54 -0.66 4.53 -21.75
N LEU A 55 0.36 4.93 -20.99
CA LEU A 55 0.36 6.23 -20.30
C LEU A 55 0.30 7.41 -21.31
N ALA A 56 1.03 7.32 -22.43
CA ALA A 56 1.00 8.37 -23.46
C ALA A 56 -0.41 8.53 -24.07
N GLU A 57 -1.13 7.43 -24.30
CA GLU A 57 -2.51 7.45 -24.80
C GLU A 57 -3.46 8.11 -23.80
N TYR A 58 -3.38 7.75 -22.49
CA TYR A 58 -4.18 8.39 -21.46
C TYR A 58 -3.86 9.88 -21.30
N LYS A 59 -2.58 10.27 -21.39
CA LYS A 59 -2.20 11.70 -21.35
C LYS A 59 -2.78 12.48 -22.52
N LYS A 60 -2.77 11.90 -23.72
CA LYS A 60 -3.39 12.52 -24.92
C LYS A 60 -4.91 12.68 -24.74
N LYS A 61 -5.58 11.67 -24.14
CA LYS A 61 -7.04 11.68 -23.95
C LYS A 61 -7.48 12.62 -22.81
N TYR A 62 -6.66 12.75 -21.75
CA TYR A 62 -6.98 13.53 -20.54
C TYR A 62 -5.86 14.55 -20.20
N PRO A 63 -5.53 15.50 -21.10
CA PRO A 63 -4.33 16.35 -20.99
C PRO A 63 -4.34 17.28 -19.77
N ARG A 64 -5.53 17.66 -19.28
CA ARG A 64 -5.68 18.56 -18.11
C ARG A 64 -5.76 17.82 -16.78
N LEU A 65 -6.18 16.56 -16.80
CA LEU A 65 -6.43 15.76 -15.59
C LEU A 65 -5.22 14.90 -15.21
N ILE A 66 -4.49 14.36 -16.20
CA ILE A 66 -3.38 13.44 -15.97
C ILE A 66 -2.04 14.15 -16.18
N THR A 67 -1.16 14.04 -15.20
CA THR A 67 0.24 14.41 -15.29
C THR A 67 1.10 13.15 -15.28
N ILE A 68 2.00 13.00 -16.25
CA ILE A 68 2.93 11.87 -16.33
C ILE A 68 4.36 12.38 -16.18
N ILE A 69 5.12 11.71 -15.32
CA ILE A 69 6.54 11.93 -15.12
C ILE A 69 7.24 10.59 -15.41
N SER A 70 8.03 10.55 -16.49
CA SER A 70 8.78 9.34 -16.86
C SER A 70 10.22 9.46 -16.41
N LEU A 71 10.70 8.47 -15.67
CA LEU A 71 12.08 8.38 -15.21
C LEU A 71 12.92 7.59 -16.22
N THR A 72 14.19 7.90 -16.31
CA THR A 72 15.14 7.18 -17.17
C THR A 72 15.79 6.00 -16.44
N LYS A 73 15.69 5.94 -15.10
CA LYS A 73 16.28 4.89 -14.26
C LYS A 73 15.34 4.54 -13.13
N ASN A 74 15.14 3.25 -12.91
CA ASN A 74 14.33 2.73 -11.80
C ASN A 74 14.90 3.12 -10.44
N ARG A 75 14.04 3.55 -9.53
CA ARG A 75 14.41 4.01 -8.19
C ARG A 75 14.61 2.87 -7.19
N ASN A 76 14.11 1.67 -7.47
CA ASN A 76 14.23 0.47 -6.62
C ASN A 76 13.81 0.68 -5.15
N ALA A 77 12.79 1.50 -4.91
CA ALA A 77 12.35 1.89 -3.58
C ALA A 77 10.89 1.54 -3.27
N GLY A 78 10.34 0.50 -3.92
CA GLY A 78 8.97 0.02 -3.67
C GLY A 78 7.88 1.02 -4.05
N GLY A 79 8.15 1.94 -4.98
CA GLY A 79 7.21 2.98 -5.42
C GLY A 79 7.18 4.24 -4.54
N ASP A 80 7.72 4.24 -3.32
CA ASP A 80 7.63 5.40 -2.42
C ASP A 80 8.52 6.56 -2.84
N ALA A 81 9.70 6.28 -3.44
CA ALA A 81 10.53 7.32 -4.03
C ALA A 81 9.82 8.00 -5.22
N CYS A 82 9.11 7.24 -6.04
CA CYS A 82 8.28 7.78 -7.12
C CYS A 82 7.06 8.53 -6.58
N ALA A 83 6.46 8.06 -5.47
CA ALA A 83 5.42 8.80 -4.79
C ALA A 83 5.90 10.18 -4.30
N ASN A 84 7.14 10.29 -3.80
CA ASN A 84 7.72 11.59 -3.43
C ASN A 84 7.84 12.53 -4.64
N ILE A 85 8.23 12.02 -5.81
CA ILE A 85 8.28 12.81 -7.05
C ILE A 85 6.87 13.30 -7.44
N ALA A 86 5.85 12.45 -7.28
CA ALA A 86 4.47 12.85 -7.51
C ALA A 86 4.00 13.91 -6.50
N LEU A 87 4.36 13.77 -5.22
CA LEU A 87 4.04 14.73 -4.16
C LEU A 87 4.58 16.13 -4.43
N GLU A 88 5.76 16.27 -5.05
CA GLU A 88 6.32 17.57 -5.45
C GLU A 88 5.45 18.30 -6.49
N LYS A 89 4.64 17.58 -7.25
CA LYS A 89 3.72 18.12 -8.26
C LYS A 89 2.28 18.22 -7.78
N ALA A 90 1.98 17.60 -6.65
CA ALA A 90 0.62 17.56 -6.08
C ALA A 90 0.18 18.94 -5.59
N ARG A 91 -1.03 19.36 -6.01
CA ARG A 91 -1.66 20.63 -5.62
C ARG A 91 -2.83 20.43 -4.68
N GLY A 92 -3.30 19.19 -4.54
CA GLY A 92 -4.46 18.83 -3.74
C GLY A 92 -4.28 19.12 -2.24
N THR A 93 -5.37 19.41 -1.58
CA THR A 93 -5.47 19.45 -0.11
C THR A 93 -5.24 18.04 0.46
N TYR A 94 -5.73 17.05 -0.25
CA TYR A 94 -5.59 15.63 0.07
C TYR A 94 -4.77 14.91 -0.98
N ILE A 95 -4.03 13.92 -0.53
CA ILE A 95 -3.25 13.01 -1.38
C ILE A 95 -3.85 11.62 -1.24
N ALA A 96 -4.24 11.01 -2.35
CA ALA A 96 -4.72 9.63 -2.40
C ALA A 96 -3.64 8.73 -3.05
N ARG A 97 -3.18 7.70 -2.34
CA ARG A 97 -2.29 6.70 -2.90
C ARG A 97 -3.08 5.71 -3.77
N MET A 98 -2.52 5.33 -4.91
CA MET A 98 -3.04 4.26 -5.77
C MET A 98 -1.90 3.43 -6.31
N ASP A 99 -2.02 2.12 -6.28
CA ASP A 99 -1.07 1.22 -6.92
C ASP A 99 -1.57 0.83 -8.33
N ALA A 100 -0.65 0.61 -9.25
CA ALA A 100 -0.95 0.45 -10.68
C ALA A 100 -1.52 -0.92 -11.06
N ASP A 101 -1.70 -1.81 -10.08
CA ASP A 101 -2.23 -3.17 -10.23
C ASP A 101 -3.57 -3.39 -9.49
N ASP A 102 -4.04 -2.39 -8.75
CA ASP A 102 -5.29 -2.42 -7.99
C ASP A 102 -6.45 -1.72 -8.73
N VAL A 103 -7.67 -1.85 -8.20
CA VAL A 103 -8.87 -1.20 -8.74
C VAL A 103 -9.61 -0.46 -7.64
N ALA A 104 -9.77 0.86 -7.77
CA ALA A 104 -10.53 1.67 -6.83
C ALA A 104 -12.03 1.55 -7.09
N LEU A 105 -12.85 1.42 -6.03
CA LEU A 105 -14.31 1.47 -6.18
C LEU A 105 -14.78 2.92 -6.42
N PRO A 106 -15.89 3.15 -7.15
CA PRO A 106 -16.29 4.49 -7.60
C PRO A 106 -16.47 5.53 -6.50
N SER A 107 -16.89 5.14 -5.31
CA SER A 107 -17.13 6.05 -4.18
C SER A 107 -15.92 6.27 -3.26
N ARG A 108 -14.74 5.75 -3.62
CA ARG A 108 -13.57 5.78 -2.74
C ARG A 108 -13.18 7.20 -2.36
N LEU A 109 -12.86 8.04 -3.34
CA LEU A 109 -12.37 9.41 -3.06
C LEU A 109 -13.42 10.23 -2.30
N GLU A 110 -14.69 10.11 -2.66
CA GLU A 110 -15.80 10.80 -2.00
C GLU A 110 -15.89 10.46 -0.51
N LYS A 111 -15.84 9.16 -0.16
CA LYS A 111 -15.93 8.70 1.23
C LYS A 111 -14.71 9.09 2.05
N GLU A 112 -13.52 8.97 1.48
CA GLU A 112 -12.27 9.33 2.16
C GLU A 112 -12.19 10.85 2.41
N VAL A 113 -12.59 11.69 1.44
CA VAL A 113 -12.68 13.15 1.61
C VAL A 113 -13.71 13.50 2.69
N ALA A 114 -14.93 12.96 2.61
CA ALA A 114 -15.98 13.23 3.59
C ALA A 114 -15.54 12.86 5.02
N TYR A 115 -14.82 11.77 5.17
CA TYR A 115 -14.26 11.37 6.47
C TYR A 115 -13.21 12.36 6.98
N LEU A 116 -12.24 12.76 6.16
CA LEU A 116 -11.20 13.70 6.57
C LEU A 116 -11.76 15.10 6.85
N GLU A 117 -12.77 15.55 6.10
CA GLU A 117 -13.45 16.83 6.36
C GLU A 117 -14.18 16.81 7.73
N SER A 118 -14.85 15.70 8.05
CA SER A 118 -15.56 15.56 9.33
C SER A 118 -14.64 15.25 10.52
N HIS A 119 -13.38 14.88 10.28
CA HIS A 119 -12.39 14.54 11.32
C HIS A 119 -11.08 15.33 11.15
N PRO A 120 -11.05 16.65 11.41
CA PRO A 120 -9.89 17.50 11.15
C PRO A 120 -8.63 17.12 11.92
N SER A 121 -8.75 16.39 13.03
CA SER A 121 -7.60 15.86 13.79
C SER A 121 -6.97 14.61 13.18
N VAL A 122 -7.65 13.91 12.24
CA VAL A 122 -7.12 12.75 11.55
C VAL A 122 -6.24 13.18 10.40
N PHE A 123 -5.03 12.68 10.37
CA PHE A 123 -4.07 12.97 9.29
C PHE A 123 -4.27 12.03 8.09
N LEU A 124 -4.50 10.74 8.34
CA LEU A 124 -4.60 9.70 7.32
C LEU A 124 -5.83 8.85 7.55
N VAL A 125 -6.58 8.58 6.49
CA VAL A 125 -7.62 7.56 6.43
C VAL A 125 -7.26 6.52 5.38
N GLY A 126 -7.46 5.24 5.73
CA GLY A 126 -7.45 4.12 4.80
C GLY A 126 -8.82 3.47 4.72
N SER A 127 -8.90 2.31 4.12
CA SER A 127 -10.12 1.48 4.12
C SER A 127 -9.78 0.00 4.10
N ASN A 128 -10.78 -0.83 4.36
CA ASN A 128 -10.71 -2.24 4.03
C ASN A 128 -10.62 -2.45 2.50
N ALA A 129 -10.27 -3.65 2.07
CA ALA A 129 -10.19 -4.02 0.67
C ALA A 129 -10.75 -5.43 0.41
N SER A 130 -11.36 -5.63 -0.75
CA SER A 130 -11.54 -6.98 -1.29
C SER A 130 -10.22 -7.45 -1.89
N VAL A 131 -9.89 -8.72 -1.74
CA VAL A 131 -8.72 -9.30 -2.39
C VAL A 131 -9.16 -9.98 -3.68
N ILE A 132 -8.54 -9.61 -4.80
CA ILE A 132 -8.80 -10.20 -6.10
C ILE A 132 -7.56 -10.92 -6.64
N ASN A 133 -7.77 -11.95 -7.44
CA ASN A 133 -6.68 -12.66 -8.13
C ASN A 133 -6.27 -11.93 -9.42
N LYS A 134 -5.32 -12.51 -10.17
CA LYS A 134 -4.84 -11.96 -11.44
C LYS A 134 -5.96 -11.69 -12.46
N THR A 135 -7.03 -12.52 -12.46
CA THR A 135 -8.16 -12.40 -13.41
C THR A 135 -9.29 -11.50 -12.90
N GLY A 136 -9.15 -10.90 -11.71
CA GLY A 136 -10.16 -9.99 -11.13
C GLY A 136 -11.22 -10.69 -10.27
N ASN A 137 -11.16 -12.01 -10.08
CA ASN A 137 -12.11 -12.71 -9.22
C ASN A 137 -11.76 -12.49 -7.74
N THR A 138 -12.77 -12.20 -6.91
CA THR A 138 -12.60 -12.06 -5.46
C THR A 138 -12.23 -13.39 -4.83
N ILE A 139 -11.16 -13.39 -4.01
CA ILE A 139 -10.62 -14.57 -3.32
C ILE A 139 -10.56 -14.40 -1.81
N GLY A 140 -10.93 -13.25 -1.27
CA GLY A 140 -10.95 -12.97 0.15
C GLY A 140 -11.09 -11.49 0.44
N ASP A 141 -10.88 -11.14 1.70
CA ASP A 141 -10.94 -9.77 2.21
C ASP A 141 -9.68 -9.42 3.00
N LYS A 142 -9.34 -8.15 3.00
CA LYS A 142 -8.29 -7.59 3.85
C LYS A 142 -8.95 -6.56 4.76
N LEU A 143 -9.09 -6.96 6.03
CA LEU A 143 -9.74 -6.16 7.07
C LEU A 143 -8.67 -5.65 8.04
N GLU A 144 -8.71 -4.35 8.31
CA GLU A 144 -7.73 -3.68 9.16
C GLU A 144 -8.44 -2.99 10.33
N PRO A 145 -7.75 -2.69 11.45
CA PRO A 145 -8.33 -1.99 12.59
C PRO A 145 -8.82 -0.59 12.20
N LEU A 146 -9.94 -0.16 12.75
CA LEU A 146 -10.63 1.04 12.29
C LEU A 146 -10.20 2.31 13.04
N THR A 147 -9.94 2.21 14.34
CA THR A 147 -9.68 3.36 15.19
C THR A 147 -8.19 3.66 15.34
N SER A 148 -7.86 4.92 15.59
CA SER A 148 -6.47 5.36 15.78
C SER A 148 -5.78 4.63 16.95
N SER A 149 -6.53 4.29 18.01
CA SER A 149 -6.01 3.54 19.15
C SER A 149 -5.65 2.10 18.77
N GLU A 150 -6.54 1.40 18.07
CA GLU A 150 -6.28 0.03 17.60
C GLU A 150 -5.12 0.00 16.59
N ILE A 151 -5.08 0.94 15.65
CA ILE A 151 -3.99 1.10 14.69
C ILE A 151 -2.67 1.28 15.43
N TYR A 152 -2.61 2.17 16.44
CA TYR A 152 -1.42 2.39 17.24
C TYR A 152 -0.95 1.10 17.92
N GLN A 153 -1.86 0.38 18.57
CA GLN A 153 -1.53 -0.86 19.30
C GLN A 153 -1.03 -1.96 18.39
N GLN A 154 -1.57 -2.04 17.14
CA GLN A 154 -1.24 -3.11 16.22
C GLN A 154 -0.01 -2.84 15.36
N TYR A 155 0.44 -1.60 15.26
CA TYR A 155 1.57 -1.23 14.40
C TYR A 155 2.86 -1.99 14.73
N PHE A 156 3.02 -2.42 15.96
CA PHE A 156 4.17 -3.23 16.36
C PHE A 156 4.11 -4.70 15.91
N THR A 157 2.95 -5.20 15.51
CA THR A 157 2.78 -6.61 15.10
C THR A 157 2.65 -6.79 13.59
N PHE A 158 2.02 -5.83 12.91
CA PHE A 158 1.87 -5.80 11.45
C PHE A 158 1.65 -4.36 10.96
N HIS A 159 1.55 -4.17 9.64
CA HIS A 159 1.18 -2.88 9.04
C HIS A 159 -0.35 -2.77 8.98
N PRO A 160 -1.01 -1.99 9.85
CA PRO A 160 -2.46 -1.94 9.98
C PRO A 160 -3.12 -0.95 9.00
N LEU A 161 -2.50 -0.72 7.86
CA LEU A 161 -3.00 0.09 6.75
C LEU A 161 -2.79 -0.68 5.45
N ILE A 162 -3.75 -0.64 4.57
CA ILE A 162 -3.60 -1.11 3.20
C ILE A 162 -3.13 0.08 2.37
N HIS A 163 -1.84 0.13 2.03
CA HIS A 163 -1.21 1.33 1.47
C HIS A 163 -1.97 1.95 0.28
N PRO A 164 -2.39 1.20 -0.76
CA PRO A 164 -3.13 1.78 -1.87
C PRO A 164 -4.54 2.31 -1.52
N THR A 165 -5.05 2.04 -0.31
CA THR A 165 -6.33 2.61 0.15
C THR A 165 -6.15 3.95 0.86
N THR A 166 -4.92 4.42 1.09
CA THR A 166 -4.71 5.57 1.96
C THR A 166 -4.96 6.90 1.26
N MET A 167 -5.70 7.79 1.95
CA MET A 167 -5.77 9.21 1.67
C MET A 167 -5.28 9.99 2.89
N PHE A 168 -4.47 11.01 2.69
CA PHE A 168 -3.90 11.79 3.78
C PHE A 168 -3.82 13.28 3.44
N ARG A 169 -3.70 14.12 4.47
CA ARG A 169 -3.49 15.55 4.30
C ARG A 169 -2.12 15.81 3.66
N ARG A 170 -2.05 16.78 2.76
CA ARG A 170 -0.78 17.14 2.11
C ARG A 170 0.29 17.60 3.10
N GLU A 171 -0.12 18.09 4.28
CA GLU A 171 0.80 18.55 5.31
C GLU A 171 0.59 17.79 6.63
N PHE A 172 1.67 17.52 7.32
CA PHE A 172 1.69 16.98 8.67
C PHE A 172 2.37 17.99 9.61
N LYS A 173 1.63 18.50 10.60
CA LYS A 173 2.13 19.52 11.56
C LYS A 173 2.75 20.74 10.87
N GLY A 174 2.11 21.25 9.82
CA GLY A 174 2.54 22.44 9.07
C GLY A 174 3.76 22.22 8.16
N LYS A 175 4.13 20.97 7.90
CA LYS A 175 5.21 20.62 6.97
C LYS A 175 4.67 19.73 5.84
N PRO A 176 5.09 19.95 4.60
CA PRO A 176 4.74 19.06 3.49
C PRO A 176 5.08 17.61 3.82
N PHE A 177 4.14 16.69 3.56
CA PHE A 177 4.36 15.27 3.75
C PHE A 177 5.31 14.74 2.68
N SER A 178 6.20 13.83 3.08
CA SER A 178 6.99 13.00 2.17
C SER A 178 7.26 11.63 2.79
N TYR A 179 7.36 10.60 1.96
CA TYR A 179 7.81 9.29 2.39
C TYR A 179 9.28 9.34 2.79
N ARG A 180 9.61 8.73 3.93
CA ARG A 180 10.98 8.62 4.45
C ARG A 180 11.67 7.43 3.81
N ILE A 181 12.56 7.67 2.86
CA ILE A 181 13.26 6.62 2.11
C ILE A 181 14.49 6.15 2.89
N LYS A 182 14.31 5.10 3.68
CA LYS A 182 15.37 4.53 4.54
C LYS A 182 15.41 3.00 4.50
N TYR A 183 14.25 2.37 4.40
CA TYR A 183 14.10 0.92 4.44
C TYR A 183 13.43 0.43 3.15
N SER A 184 14.24 0.08 2.14
CA SER A 184 13.71 -0.42 0.87
C SER A 184 12.62 -1.49 1.10
N ALA A 185 11.49 -1.33 0.41
CA ALA A 185 10.28 -2.16 0.50
C ALA A 185 9.54 -2.14 1.88
N ASN A 186 9.92 -1.22 2.80
CA ASN A 186 9.23 -0.97 4.06
C ASN A 186 9.19 0.55 4.38
N ASN A 187 9.35 1.41 3.37
CA ASN A 187 9.39 2.85 3.58
C ASN A 187 8.03 3.41 4.01
N ASP A 188 6.93 2.88 3.49
CA ASP A 188 5.56 3.16 3.91
C ASP A 188 5.36 2.83 5.39
N TYR A 189 5.71 1.61 5.80
CA TYR A 189 5.65 1.17 7.19
C TYR A 189 6.49 2.06 8.11
N TYR A 190 7.74 2.37 7.72
CA TYR A 190 8.62 3.26 8.48
C TYR A 190 8.07 4.67 8.59
N THR A 191 7.58 5.22 7.47
CA THR A 191 7.04 6.58 7.41
C THR A 191 5.82 6.72 8.31
N PHE A 192 4.81 5.89 8.12
CA PHE A 192 3.56 6.00 8.86
C PHE A 192 3.73 5.64 10.34
N PHE A 193 4.55 4.64 10.67
CA PHE A 193 4.86 4.35 12.07
C PHE A 193 5.57 5.52 12.76
N SER A 194 6.50 6.18 12.07
CA SER A 194 7.16 7.38 12.60
C SER A 194 6.16 8.51 12.84
N LEU A 195 5.26 8.81 11.89
CA LEU A 195 4.24 9.85 12.03
C LEU A 195 3.27 9.54 13.17
N LEU A 196 2.90 8.28 13.33
CA LEU A 196 2.04 7.83 14.43
C LEU A 196 2.72 8.07 15.79
N CYS A 197 4.01 7.74 15.94
CA CYS A 197 4.79 8.05 17.13
C CYS A 197 4.95 9.56 17.35
N GLU A 198 4.90 10.36 16.31
CA GLU A 198 4.93 11.82 16.34
C GLU A 198 3.55 12.42 16.64
N GLY A 199 2.54 11.61 16.97
CA GLY A 199 1.19 12.04 17.35
C GLY A 199 0.22 12.14 16.17
N GLY A 200 0.53 11.56 15.00
CA GLY A 200 -0.39 11.41 13.89
C GLY A 200 -1.57 10.52 14.27
N LYS A 201 -2.78 10.94 13.93
CA LYS A 201 -3.99 10.13 14.10
C LYS A 201 -4.38 9.53 12.76
N PHE A 202 -4.59 8.22 12.74
CA PHE A 202 -4.97 7.44 11.56
C PHE A 202 -6.30 6.75 11.81
N ALA A 203 -7.02 6.46 10.74
CA ALA A 203 -8.26 5.68 10.79
C ALA A 203 -8.35 4.79 9.55
N ASN A 204 -9.19 3.75 9.61
CA ASN A 204 -9.64 3.03 8.42
C ASN A 204 -11.16 3.05 8.37
N LEU A 205 -11.72 3.20 7.17
CA LEU A 205 -13.14 3.01 6.92
C LEU A 205 -13.47 1.51 6.89
N PRO A 206 -14.63 1.10 7.43
CA PRO A 206 -15.03 -0.30 7.43
C PRO A 206 -15.40 -0.82 6.03
N GLU A 207 -15.67 0.08 5.09
CA GLU A 207 -15.98 -0.28 3.72
C GLU A 207 -14.75 -0.74 2.96
N LYS A 208 -14.96 -1.63 2.01
CA LYS A 208 -13.95 -2.08 1.07
C LYS A 208 -13.97 -1.14 -0.12
N LEU A 209 -13.03 -0.20 -0.19
CA LEU A 209 -12.99 0.84 -1.22
C LEU A 209 -11.96 0.57 -2.33
N ILE A 210 -11.21 -0.53 -2.20
CA ILE A 210 -10.26 -1.02 -3.22
C ILE A 210 -10.43 -2.53 -3.39
N GLN A 211 -10.23 -2.99 -4.62
CA GLN A 211 -9.95 -4.37 -4.96
C GLN A 211 -8.42 -4.53 -5.03
N TYR A 212 -7.84 -5.09 -3.97
CA TYR A 212 -6.41 -5.35 -3.84
C TYR A 212 -6.02 -6.60 -4.63
N ARG A 213 -5.14 -6.45 -5.63
CA ARG A 213 -4.80 -7.55 -6.53
C ARG A 213 -3.60 -8.35 -6.07
N ILE A 214 -3.73 -9.69 -6.12
CA ILE A 214 -2.64 -10.63 -5.89
C ILE A 214 -2.34 -11.38 -7.19
N HIS A 215 -1.11 -11.22 -7.72
CA HIS A 215 -0.69 -11.79 -9.01
C HIS A 215 0.70 -12.44 -9.01
N GLY A 216 1.33 -12.60 -7.84
CA GLY A 216 2.61 -13.29 -7.68
C GLY A 216 3.86 -12.46 -7.94
N LYS A 217 3.73 -11.28 -8.53
CA LYS A 217 4.81 -10.29 -8.68
C LYS A 217 4.67 -9.12 -7.70
N ASN A 218 3.67 -9.19 -6.80
CA ASN A 218 3.50 -8.17 -5.76
C ASN A 218 4.74 -8.09 -4.88
N ASP A 219 5.21 -6.88 -4.65
CA ASP A 219 6.38 -6.64 -3.81
C ASP A 219 6.25 -7.26 -2.41
N THR A 220 5.03 -7.35 -1.87
CA THR A 220 4.72 -7.97 -0.57
C THR A 220 5.30 -9.39 -0.43
N PHE A 221 5.36 -10.18 -1.50
CA PHE A 221 5.79 -11.59 -1.46
C PHE A 221 7.26 -11.78 -1.90
N VAL A 222 7.95 -10.71 -2.25
CA VAL A 222 9.35 -10.74 -2.67
C VAL A 222 10.25 -10.48 -1.46
N HIS A 223 11.25 -11.35 -1.24
CA HIS A 223 12.23 -11.19 -0.15
C HIS A 223 11.64 -11.02 1.26
N MET A 224 10.65 -11.84 1.61
CA MET A 224 9.90 -11.75 2.88
C MET A 224 10.79 -11.73 4.13
N LYS A 225 11.85 -12.56 4.16
CA LYS A 225 12.81 -12.58 5.30
C LYS A 225 13.54 -11.25 5.45
N LYS A 226 14.03 -10.66 4.34
CA LYS A 226 14.69 -9.34 4.36
C LYS A 226 13.75 -8.24 4.84
N LYS A 227 12.51 -8.26 4.36
CA LYS A 227 11.46 -7.30 4.79
C LYS A 227 11.16 -7.44 6.27
N PHE A 228 11.06 -8.66 6.78
CA PHE A 228 10.85 -8.87 8.21
C PHE A 228 12.00 -8.33 9.07
N ILE A 229 13.26 -8.54 8.64
CA ILE A 229 14.43 -7.98 9.33
C ILE A 229 14.35 -6.44 9.34
N ASN A 230 13.99 -5.82 8.21
CA ASN A 230 13.76 -4.38 8.17
C ASN A 230 12.63 -3.95 9.13
N THR A 231 11.54 -4.70 9.17
CA THR A 231 10.43 -4.45 10.11
C THR A 231 10.89 -4.49 11.56
N LEU A 232 11.73 -5.47 11.94
CA LEU A 232 12.31 -5.53 13.30
C LEU A 232 13.20 -4.33 13.59
N ARG A 233 14.06 -3.93 12.66
CA ARG A 233 14.91 -2.74 12.79
C ARG A 233 14.06 -1.48 13.00
N ILE A 234 12.98 -1.33 12.22
CA ILE A 234 12.04 -0.22 12.35
C ILE A 234 11.39 -0.24 13.74
N ARG A 235 10.87 -1.39 14.19
CA ARG A 235 10.24 -1.54 15.52
C ARG A 235 11.18 -1.14 16.66
N ILE A 236 12.43 -1.59 16.59
CA ILE A 236 13.46 -1.22 17.58
C ILE A 236 13.74 0.29 17.51
N GLU A 237 13.85 0.86 16.31
CA GLU A 237 14.05 2.32 16.15
C GLU A 237 12.89 3.13 16.72
N MET A 238 11.64 2.67 16.55
CA MET A 238 10.48 3.35 17.13
C MET A 238 10.48 3.32 18.65
N ILE A 239 10.90 2.21 19.26
CA ILE A 239 11.08 2.13 20.74
C ILE A 239 12.18 3.09 21.19
N LEU A 240 13.38 2.97 20.63
CA LEU A 240 14.57 3.66 21.13
C LEU A 240 14.56 5.16 20.82
N LYS A 241 14.08 5.56 19.65
CA LYS A 241 14.17 6.96 19.18
C LYS A 241 12.87 7.74 19.25
N LYS A 242 11.73 7.04 19.28
CA LYS A 242 10.39 7.68 19.23
C LYS A 242 9.54 7.41 20.46
N GLY A 243 10.06 6.68 21.43
CA GLY A 243 9.38 6.39 22.68
C GLY A 243 8.15 5.50 22.56
N TYR A 244 8.03 4.73 21.45
CA TYR A 244 6.93 3.79 21.29
C TYR A 244 6.98 2.71 22.38
N ARG A 245 5.83 2.40 22.98
CA ARG A 245 5.70 1.40 24.04
C ARG A 245 4.82 0.25 23.57
N PRO A 246 5.41 -0.87 23.08
CA PRO A 246 4.64 -2.03 22.69
C PRO A 246 4.02 -2.71 23.91
N SER A 247 2.83 -3.31 23.76
CA SER A 247 2.26 -4.18 24.78
C SER A 247 3.07 -5.48 24.91
N PRO A 248 3.09 -6.14 26.09
CA PRO A 248 3.74 -7.44 26.26
C PRO A 248 3.28 -8.48 25.23
N LYS A 249 1.96 -8.48 24.91
CA LYS A 249 1.38 -9.34 23.87
C LYS A 249 1.99 -9.04 22.49
N ALA A 250 2.18 -7.77 22.13
CA ALA A 250 2.77 -7.40 20.84
C ALA A 250 4.24 -7.84 20.74
N VAL A 251 5.00 -7.74 21.83
CA VAL A 251 6.38 -8.23 21.89
C VAL A 251 6.42 -9.74 21.69
N LEU A 252 5.61 -10.50 22.46
CA LEU A 252 5.53 -11.96 22.33
C LEU A 252 5.13 -12.38 20.90
N THR A 253 4.10 -11.74 20.33
CA THR A 253 3.68 -12.00 18.95
C THR A 253 4.83 -11.76 17.96
N THR A 254 5.59 -10.69 18.15
CA THR A 254 6.76 -10.38 17.28
C THR A 254 7.85 -11.44 17.41
N LEU A 255 8.11 -11.95 18.60
CA LEU A 255 9.09 -13.04 18.82
C LEU A 255 8.63 -14.32 18.10
N VAL A 256 7.36 -14.71 18.26
CA VAL A 256 6.78 -15.87 17.54
C VAL A 256 6.87 -15.69 16.03
N GLN A 257 6.51 -14.51 15.49
CA GLN A 257 6.68 -14.20 14.07
C GLN A 257 8.14 -14.36 13.63
N GLY A 258 9.09 -13.92 14.46
CA GLY A 258 10.52 -14.06 14.19
C GLY A 258 10.93 -15.54 14.05
N VAL A 259 10.52 -16.38 14.98
CA VAL A 259 10.80 -17.82 14.92
C VAL A 259 10.20 -18.43 13.64
N ILE A 260 8.93 -18.15 13.32
CA ILE A 260 8.25 -18.65 12.12
C ILE A 260 9.02 -18.24 10.85
N ILE A 261 9.38 -16.96 10.71
CA ILE A 261 10.01 -16.43 9.50
C ILE A 261 11.46 -16.93 9.34
N ILE A 262 12.17 -17.15 10.44
CA ILE A 262 13.56 -17.66 10.38
C ILE A 262 13.57 -19.15 10.05
N THR A 263 12.66 -19.93 10.66
CA THR A 263 12.68 -21.40 10.59
C THR A 263 11.95 -21.98 9.38
N LEU A 264 10.87 -21.32 8.91
CA LEU A 264 10.05 -21.87 7.83
C LEU A 264 10.52 -21.42 6.43
N PRO A 265 10.29 -22.24 5.39
CA PRO A 265 10.47 -21.85 3.99
C PRO A 265 9.49 -20.72 3.60
N GLU A 266 9.89 -19.82 2.69
CA GLU A 266 9.06 -18.68 2.25
C GLU A 266 7.70 -19.12 1.68
N ALA A 267 7.62 -20.26 1.00
CA ALA A 267 6.36 -20.83 0.49
C ALA A 267 5.36 -21.13 1.62
N VAL A 268 5.85 -21.69 2.74
CA VAL A 268 5.00 -21.97 3.92
C VAL A 268 4.57 -20.66 4.59
N ILE A 269 5.49 -19.70 4.72
CA ILE A 269 5.17 -18.38 5.28
C ILE A 269 4.08 -17.70 4.44
N THR A 270 4.19 -17.76 3.10
CA THR A 270 3.17 -17.21 2.18
C THR A 270 1.81 -17.88 2.37
N GLN A 271 1.77 -19.21 2.53
CA GLN A 271 0.53 -19.93 2.79
C GLN A 271 -0.10 -19.54 4.12
N LEU A 272 0.71 -19.43 5.20
CA LEU A 272 0.24 -18.98 6.51
C LEU A 272 -0.30 -17.54 6.44
N TYR A 273 0.35 -16.67 5.67
CA TYR A 273 -0.15 -15.31 5.43
C TYR A 273 -1.54 -15.33 4.79
N PHE A 274 -1.75 -16.10 3.73
CA PHE A 274 -3.05 -16.20 3.07
C PHE A 274 -4.13 -16.75 4.01
N LEU A 275 -3.82 -17.80 4.75
CA LEU A 275 -4.75 -18.36 5.75
C LEU A 275 -5.11 -17.33 6.83
N SER A 276 -4.15 -16.53 7.29
CA SER A 276 -4.39 -15.47 8.28
C SER A 276 -5.30 -14.34 7.76
N LYS A 277 -5.41 -14.20 6.44
CA LYS A 277 -6.30 -13.24 5.76
C LYS A 277 -7.62 -13.89 5.27
N GLY A 278 -7.95 -15.09 5.74
CA GLY A 278 -9.19 -15.77 5.38
C GLY A 278 -9.22 -16.33 3.96
N ILE A 279 -8.11 -16.30 3.22
CA ILE A 279 -8.02 -16.86 1.87
C ILE A 279 -7.86 -18.38 1.99
N THR A 280 -8.80 -19.15 1.44
CA THR A 280 -8.78 -20.61 1.51
C THR A 280 -7.72 -21.21 0.58
N LYS A 281 -7.24 -22.43 0.89
CA LYS A 281 -6.25 -23.12 0.05
C LYS A 281 -6.70 -23.30 -1.41
N ALA A 282 -8.00 -23.48 -1.65
CA ALA A 282 -8.57 -23.59 -3.00
C ALA A 282 -8.43 -22.30 -3.81
N SER A 283 -8.35 -21.15 -3.14
CA SER A 283 -8.19 -19.82 -3.74
C SER A 283 -6.73 -19.32 -3.74
N PHE A 284 -5.76 -20.15 -3.31
CA PHE A 284 -4.37 -19.74 -3.31
C PHE A 284 -3.89 -19.49 -4.73
N PRO A 285 -3.18 -18.36 -4.98
CA PRO A 285 -2.51 -18.12 -6.24
C PRO A 285 -1.52 -19.27 -6.55
N SER A 286 -1.36 -19.61 -7.83
CA SER A 286 -0.51 -20.73 -8.28
C SER A 286 0.95 -20.65 -7.77
N PHE A 287 1.48 -19.46 -7.54
CA PHE A 287 2.82 -19.29 -6.96
C PHE A 287 2.90 -19.70 -5.48
N ALA A 288 1.78 -19.68 -4.74
CA ALA A 288 1.72 -20.10 -3.34
C ALA A 288 1.46 -21.61 -3.19
N THR A 289 1.04 -22.28 -4.26
CA THR A 289 0.72 -23.72 -4.27
C THR A 289 1.86 -24.58 -4.80
N LYS A 290 2.97 -24.00 -5.29
CA LYS A 290 4.12 -24.78 -5.76
C LYS A 290 4.62 -25.67 -4.62
N PRO A 291 4.56 -27.02 -4.75
CA PRO A 291 4.93 -27.91 -3.67
C PRO A 291 6.42 -27.80 -3.35
N LEU A 292 6.80 -28.17 -2.14
CA LEU A 292 8.15 -28.39 -1.63
C LEU A 292 8.96 -29.43 -2.46
N LEU A 293 8.95 -29.36 -3.79
CA LEU A 293 9.66 -30.31 -4.67
C LEU A 293 11.20 -30.13 -4.63
N ILE A 294 11.71 -29.12 -3.91
CA ILE A 294 13.17 -28.87 -3.88
C ILE A 294 13.88 -29.62 -2.73
N VAL A 295 13.16 -30.21 -1.79
CA VAL A 295 13.82 -30.94 -0.68
C VAL A 295 14.13 -32.41 -1.04
N LYS A 296 13.41 -33.00 -1.99
CA LYS A 296 13.65 -34.40 -2.39
C LYS A 296 14.90 -34.62 -3.29
N GLN A 297 15.37 -33.59 -3.99
CA GLN A 297 16.53 -33.77 -4.88
C GLN A 297 17.90 -33.61 -4.18
N LYS A 298 17.96 -33.07 -2.96
CA LYS A 298 19.24 -33.01 -2.21
C LYS A 298 19.51 -34.20 -1.31
N VAL A 299 18.53 -35.07 -1.09
CA VAL A 299 18.73 -36.28 -0.27
C VAL A 299 19.10 -37.51 -1.13
N SER A 300 18.88 -37.48 -2.44
CA SER A 300 19.28 -38.59 -3.34
C SER A 300 20.69 -38.46 -3.93
N MET A 301 21.47 -37.43 -3.52
CA MET A 301 22.88 -37.30 -3.90
C MET A 301 23.85 -37.55 -2.74
N LEU A 302 23.38 -38.11 -1.64
CA LEU A 302 24.18 -38.52 -0.48
C LEU A 302 23.92 -39.96 -0.09
N GLY A 303 23.53 -40.79 -1.07
CA GLY A 303 23.46 -42.24 -0.92
C GLY A 303 24.32 -42.91 -1.97
#